data_fa61fc372d82bea8db362b63d6ba0e9b
#
_entry.id   fa61fc372d82bea8db362b63d6ba0e9b
#
_cell.length_a   1.000
_cell.length_b   1.000
_cell.length_c   1.000
_cell.angle_alpha   90.00
_cell.angle_beta   90.00
_cell.angle_gamma   90.00
#
_symmetry.space_group_name_H-M   'P 1'
#
loop_
_entity.id
_entity.type
_entity.pdbx_description
1 polymer ?
#
loop_
_entity_poly.entity_id
_entity_poly.type
_entity_poly.pdbx_seq_one_letter_code
_entity_poly.pdbx_strand_id
1 'polypeptide(L)'
;MMFQVMPTKQRLDIHLSTTFDPSISRSLWQKYIKAGYVSVNQRVVTAPKFEVDETDEIAVKLPEQEQASAELPVLYEDDDVMVVNKPSGLLTHAKGGLSTEPTVAEIIRPKTSFASGTDRPGIVHRLDRDTSGVLIIAKTADAATHLQRQFAQRTTKKTYLAVTD
;
A
#
# COMPACT_ATOMS: atom_id res chain seq x y z
N MET A 1 28.30 4.42 40.13
CA MET A 1 27.83 3.18 39.52
C MET A 1 27.18 3.56 38.19
N MET A 2 27.89 3.45 37.06
CA MET A 2 27.37 3.73 35.72
C MET A 2 26.56 2.52 35.27
N PHE A 3 25.25 2.64 35.14
CA PHE A 3 24.44 1.63 34.47
C PHE A 3 24.69 1.77 32.97
N GLN A 4 25.44 0.85 32.42
CA GLN A 4 25.56 0.69 30.98
C GLN A 4 24.21 0.14 30.47
N VAL A 5 23.38 1.00 29.90
CA VAL A 5 22.16 0.56 29.20
C VAL A 5 22.65 -0.26 27.99
N MET A 6 22.46 -1.56 28.05
CA MET A 6 22.72 -2.42 26.89
C MET A 6 21.76 -1.99 25.76
N PRO A 7 22.27 -1.78 24.54
CA PRO A 7 21.40 -1.43 23.42
C PRO A 7 20.36 -2.53 23.24
N THR A 8 19.08 -2.12 23.26
CA THR A 8 17.97 -3.07 23.16
C THR A 8 17.84 -3.48 21.70
N LYS A 9 18.25 -4.70 21.36
CA LYS A 9 18.07 -5.25 20.02
C LYS A 9 16.59 -5.39 19.69
N GLN A 10 16.21 -4.90 18.53
CA GLN A 10 14.85 -4.96 18.00
C GLN A 10 14.87 -5.52 16.59
N ARG A 11 13.80 -6.20 16.20
CA ARG A 11 13.66 -6.68 14.81
C ARG A 11 13.53 -5.50 13.86
N LEU A 12 14.18 -5.58 12.70
CA LEU A 12 14.19 -4.55 11.67
C LEU A 12 12.77 -4.16 11.21
N ASP A 13 11.87 -5.13 11.00
CA ASP A 13 10.50 -4.86 10.59
C ASP A 13 9.66 -4.14 11.66
N ILE A 14 9.98 -4.34 12.93
CA ILE A 14 9.36 -3.62 14.05
C ILE A 14 9.96 -2.23 14.14
N HIS A 15 11.28 -2.12 14.16
CA HIS A 15 11.98 -0.84 14.23
C HIS A 15 11.51 0.14 13.15
N LEU A 16 11.46 -0.32 11.90
CA LEU A 16 11.02 0.51 10.77
C LEU A 16 9.57 0.99 10.94
N SER A 17 8.67 0.14 11.43
CA SER A 17 7.25 0.50 11.59
C SER A 17 6.91 1.25 12.87
N THR A 18 7.81 1.34 13.84
CA THR A 18 7.55 2.04 15.12
C THR A 18 8.40 3.29 15.30
N THR A 19 9.61 3.32 14.74
CA THR A 19 10.60 4.34 15.02
C THR A 19 11.03 5.10 13.76
N PHE A 20 11.27 4.39 12.65
CA PHE A 20 11.79 5.01 11.42
C PHE A 20 10.69 5.75 10.66
N ASP A 21 9.60 5.06 10.29
CA ASP A 21 8.41 5.66 9.69
C ASP A 21 7.14 4.91 10.12
N PRO A 22 6.47 5.37 11.19
CA PRO A 22 5.23 4.77 11.68
C PRO A 22 4.02 4.89 10.72
N SER A 23 4.09 5.74 9.70
CA SER A 23 3.02 5.88 8.71
C SER A 23 2.93 4.66 7.78
N ILE A 24 4.02 3.89 7.65
CA ILE A 24 4.09 2.69 6.82
C ILE A 24 3.83 1.45 7.69
N SER A 25 2.86 0.63 7.26
CA SER A 25 2.52 -0.59 7.99
C SER A 25 3.68 -1.58 8.04
N ARG A 26 3.78 -2.34 9.14
CA ARG A 26 4.79 -3.38 9.29
C ARG A 26 4.78 -4.41 8.15
N SER A 27 3.60 -4.76 7.63
CA SER A 27 3.48 -5.68 6.51
C SER A 27 4.10 -5.13 5.21
N LEU A 28 3.99 -3.82 4.98
CA LEU A 28 4.62 -3.16 3.84
C LEU A 28 6.14 -3.06 4.04
N TRP A 29 6.61 -2.75 5.26
CA TRP A 29 8.03 -2.80 5.59
C TRP A 29 8.65 -4.17 5.36
N GLN A 30 7.95 -5.26 5.72
CA GLN A 30 8.43 -6.61 5.43
C GLN A 30 8.60 -6.88 3.93
N LYS A 31 7.75 -6.30 3.09
CA LYS A 31 7.88 -6.39 1.62
C LYS A 31 9.10 -5.61 1.13
N TYR A 32 9.30 -4.37 1.60
CA TYR A 32 10.47 -3.56 1.25
C TYR A 32 11.78 -4.24 1.65
N ILE A 33 11.85 -4.81 2.85
CA ILE A 33 13.02 -5.57 3.31
C ILE A 33 13.29 -6.76 2.38
N LYS A 34 12.28 -7.60 2.14
CA LYS A 34 12.42 -8.79 1.28
C LYS A 34 12.82 -8.44 -0.16
N ALA A 35 12.40 -7.29 -0.66
CA ALA A 35 12.77 -6.78 -1.98
C ALA A 35 14.18 -6.17 -2.05
N GLY A 36 14.89 -6.07 -0.90
CA GLY A 36 16.25 -5.55 -0.84
C GLY A 36 16.35 -4.03 -0.84
N TYR A 37 15.28 -3.31 -0.52
CA TYR A 37 15.27 -1.85 -0.47
C TYR A 37 15.78 -1.28 0.85
N VAL A 38 16.15 -2.12 1.81
CA VAL A 38 16.66 -1.72 3.12
C VAL A 38 18.09 -2.22 3.29
N SER A 39 18.97 -1.35 3.75
CA SER A 39 20.33 -1.68 4.16
C SER A 39 20.57 -1.29 5.61
N VAL A 40 21.40 -2.09 6.28
CA VAL A 40 21.87 -1.85 7.63
C VAL A 40 23.40 -1.84 7.57
N ASN A 41 24.02 -0.77 8.05
CA ASN A 41 25.48 -0.56 7.98
C ASN A 41 26.02 -0.80 6.56
N GLN A 42 25.34 -0.20 5.57
CA GLN A 42 25.65 -0.27 4.13
C GLN A 42 25.50 -1.67 3.49
N ARG A 43 24.96 -2.65 4.21
CA ARG A 43 24.69 -4.00 3.70
C ARG A 43 23.20 -4.21 3.47
N VAL A 44 22.81 -4.66 2.30
CA VAL A 44 21.41 -4.98 1.99
C VAL A 44 20.94 -6.13 2.89
N VAL A 45 19.81 -5.92 3.57
CA VAL A 45 19.17 -6.91 4.44
C VAL A 45 17.84 -7.31 3.83
N THR A 46 17.64 -8.62 3.62
CA THR A 46 16.38 -9.17 3.07
C THR A 46 15.55 -9.93 4.10
N ALA A 47 16.04 -10.07 5.32
CA ALA A 47 15.38 -10.78 6.41
C ALA A 47 14.63 -9.79 7.33
N PRO A 48 13.27 -9.77 7.36
CA PRO A 48 12.51 -8.87 8.22
C PRO A 48 12.77 -9.04 9.72
N LYS A 49 13.24 -10.22 10.12
CA LYS A 49 13.58 -10.55 11.51
C LYS A 49 15.02 -10.21 11.88
N PHE A 50 15.78 -9.59 11.00
CA PHE A 50 17.13 -9.12 11.28
C PHE A 50 17.08 -8.22 12.52
N GLU A 51 18.02 -8.38 13.44
CA GLU A 51 18.09 -7.60 14.68
C GLU A 51 18.95 -6.37 14.48
N VAL A 52 18.41 -5.22 14.87
CA VAL A 52 19.09 -3.90 14.84
C VAL A 52 19.06 -3.27 16.22
N ASP A 53 19.97 -2.37 16.49
CA ASP A 53 20.01 -1.53 17.68
C ASP A 53 20.20 -0.05 17.31
N GLU A 54 20.28 0.82 18.33
CA GLU A 54 20.37 2.26 18.16
C GLU A 54 21.69 2.75 17.50
N THR A 55 22.68 1.87 17.38
CA THR A 55 23.98 2.18 16.76
C THR A 55 24.01 1.83 15.28
N ASP A 56 23.01 1.10 14.78
CA ASP A 56 22.96 0.67 13.39
C ASP A 56 22.49 1.82 12.47
N GLU A 57 23.24 2.05 11.39
CA GLU A 57 22.84 2.95 10.33
C GLU A 57 21.87 2.26 9.37
N ILE A 58 20.61 2.74 9.33
CA ILE A 58 19.59 2.17 8.46
C ILE A 58 19.35 3.13 7.29
N ALA A 59 19.45 2.61 6.07
CA ALA A 59 19.10 3.34 4.86
C ALA A 59 18.04 2.59 4.06
N VAL A 60 17.08 3.36 3.51
CA VAL A 60 16.00 2.85 2.67
C VAL A 60 16.11 3.50 1.29
N LYS A 61 16.24 2.68 0.25
CA LYS A 61 16.26 3.11 -1.15
C LYS A 61 15.10 2.43 -1.88
N LEU A 62 13.93 3.06 -1.82
CA LEU A 62 12.82 2.61 -2.65
C LEU A 62 13.15 2.89 -4.13
N PRO A 63 12.71 2.01 -5.06
CA PRO A 63 12.83 2.32 -6.48
C PRO A 63 12.10 3.64 -6.75
N GLU A 64 12.70 4.49 -7.56
CA GLU A 64 11.96 5.59 -8.15
C GLU A 64 10.79 4.97 -8.91
N GLN A 65 9.59 5.11 -8.35
CA GLN A 65 8.40 4.77 -9.09
C GLN A 65 8.37 5.75 -10.25
N GLU A 66 8.53 5.25 -11.48
CA GLU A 66 8.07 6.02 -12.64
C GLU A 66 6.65 6.42 -12.28
N GLN A 67 6.49 7.72 -11.99
CA GLN A 67 5.18 8.24 -11.61
C GLN A 67 4.24 7.81 -12.73
N ALA A 68 3.38 6.86 -12.40
CA ALA A 68 2.45 6.32 -13.35
C ALA A 68 1.60 7.49 -13.84
N SER A 69 1.97 8.05 -14.97
CA SER A 69 1.20 9.08 -15.67
C SER A 69 -0.07 8.50 -16.31
N ALA A 70 -0.48 7.31 -15.88
CA ALA A 70 -1.77 6.77 -16.28
C ALA A 70 -2.84 7.69 -15.69
N GLU A 71 -3.43 8.52 -16.55
CA GLU A 71 -4.60 9.29 -16.17
C GLU A 71 -5.68 8.32 -15.70
N LEU A 72 -6.08 8.48 -14.46
CA LEU A 72 -7.19 7.75 -13.87
C LEU A 72 -8.41 8.68 -13.87
N PRO A 73 -9.33 8.58 -14.86
CA PRO A 73 -10.45 9.48 -14.96
C PRO A 73 -11.32 9.42 -13.71
N VAL A 74 -11.51 10.57 -13.06
CA VAL A 74 -12.38 10.71 -11.90
C VAL A 74 -13.79 11.00 -12.38
N LEU A 75 -14.74 10.16 -11.98
CA LEU A 75 -16.17 10.29 -12.32
C LEU A 75 -16.94 11.07 -11.25
N TYR A 76 -16.51 10.94 -9.98
CA TYR A 76 -17.08 11.63 -8.83
C TYR A 76 -16.04 11.70 -7.72
N GLU A 77 -16.05 12.77 -6.94
CA GLU A 77 -15.22 12.93 -5.75
C GLU A 77 -15.91 13.85 -4.74
N ASP A 78 -15.89 13.46 -3.47
CA ASP A 78 -16.23 14.27 -2.31
C ASP A 78 -15.18 14.08 -1.19
N ASP A 79 -15.50 14.45 0.03
CA ASP A 79 -14.59 14.31 1.17
C ASP A 79 -14.39 12.86 1.62
N ASP A 80 -15.36 11.99 1.37
CA ASP A 80 -15.41 10.61 1.86
C ASP A 80 -15.01 9.57 0.82
N VAL A 81 -15.37 9.80 -0.45
CA VAL A 81 -15.16 8.82 -1.52
C VAL A 81 -14.65 9.46 -2.80
N MET A 82 -14.01 8.65 -3.61
CA MET A 82 -13.67 8.94 -4.99
C MET A 82 -14.15 7.79 -5.87
N VAL A 83 -14.77 8.10 -7.00
CA VAL A 83 -15.19 7.13 -8.02
C VAL A 83 -14.37 7.37 -9.28
N VAL A 84 -13.71 6.33 -9.76
CA VAL A 84 -12.85 6.42 -10.94
C VAL A 84 -13.27 5.44 -12.02
N ASN A 85 -12.95 5.76 -13.26
CA ASN A 85 -13.07 4.84 -14.39
C ASN A 85 -11.71 4.14 -14.59
N LYS A 86 -11.58 2.92 -14.09
CA LYS A 86 -10.35 2.15 -14.26
C LYS A 86 -10.22 1.71 -15.73
N PRO A 87 -9.12 2.05 -16.43
CA PRO A 87 -8.88 1.50 -17.76
C PRO A 87 -8.56 0.00 -17.70
N SER A 88 -8.79 -0.70 -18.81
CA SER A 88 -8.28 -2.06 -19.02
C SER A 88 -6.75 -2.05 -19.01
N GLY A 89 -6.14 -3.13 -18.56
CA GLY A 89 -4.68 -3.28 -18.44
C GLY A 89 -4.09 -2.76 -17.12
N LEU A 90 -4.77 -1.84 -16.40
CA LEU A 90 -4.31 -1.31 -15.14
C LEU A 90 -4.67 -2.24 -13.97
N LEU A 91 -3.70 -2.55 -13.10
CA LEU A 91 -3.96 -3.28 -11.86
C LEU A 91 -4.68 -2.42 -10.84
N THR A 92 -5.64 -3.00 -10.11
CA THR A 92 -6.25 -2.30 -8.96
C THR A 92 -5.22 -2.12 -7.83
N HIS A 93 -4.44 -3.15 -7.52
CA HIS A 93 -3.35 -3.14 -6.54
C HIS A 93 -2.36 -4.26 -6.84
N ALA A 94 -1.17 -4.20 -6.27
CA ALA A 94 -0.14 -5.23 -6.45
C ALA A 94 -0.58 -6.61 -5.95
N LYS A 95 -0.24 -7.67 -6.67
CA LYS A 95 -0.46 -9.06 -6.24
C LYS A 95 0.74 -9.53 -5.40
N GLY A 96 0.51 -9.74 -4.10
CA GLY A 96 1.46 -10.49 -3.25
C GLY A 96 2.82 -9.86 -2.98
N GLY A 97 3.18 -8.76 -3.61
CA GLY A 97 4.47 -8.10 -3.51
C GLY A 97 4.39 -6.61 -3.84
N LEU A 98 5.56 -6.01 -4.02
CA LEU A 98 5.68 -4.69 -4.63
C LEU A 98 5.52 -4.86 -6.15
N SER A 99 4.68 -4.04 -6.74
CA SER A 99 4.56 -4.00 -8.20
C SER A 99 5.57 -3.02 -8.78
N THR A 100 6.22 -3.40 -9.87
CA THR A 100 6.98 -2.47 -10.70
C THR A 100 6.06 -1.77 -11.71
N GLU A 101 4.84 -2.26 -11.87
CA GLU A 101 3.83 -1.68 -12.75
C GLU A 101 2.92 -0.75 -11.96
N PRO A 102 2.44 0.33 -12.59
CA PRO A 102 1.47 1.24 -11.96
C PRO A 102 0.20 0.53 -11.54
N THR A 103 -0.36 0.95 -10.42
CA THR A 103 -1.64 0.43 -9.91
C THR A 103 -2.56 1.57 -9.54
N VAL A 104 -3.87 1.33 -9.54
CA VAL A 104 -4.84 2.32 -9.03
C VAL A 104 -4.47 2.71 -7.59
N ALA A 105 -4.12 1.74 -6.74
CA ALA A 105 -3.75 1.97 -5.34
C ALA A 105 -2.60 2.98 -5.19
N GLU A 106 -1.60 2.93 -6.05
CA GLU A 106 -0.47 3.87 -6.02
C GLU A 106 -0.86 5.26 -6.52
N ILE A 107 -1.63 5.34 -7.60
CA ILE A 107 -2.11 6.60 -8.17
C ILE A 107 -2.96 7.38 -7.15
N ILE A 108 -3.81 6.68 -6.39
CA ILE A 108 -4.73 7.30 -5.42
C ILE A 108 -4.12 7.48 -4.01
N ARG A 109 -2.95 6.92 -3.74
CA ARG A 109 -2.30 7.00 -2.42
C ARG A 109 -2.27 8.42 -1.83
N PRO A 110 -1.90 9.47 -2.57
CA PRO A 110 -1.88 10.83 -2.05
C PRO A 110 -3.26 11.42 -1.79
N LYS A 111 -4.33 10.78 -2.27
CA LYS A 111 -5.71 11.26 -2.19
C LYS A 111 -6.56 10.57 -1.12
N THR A 112 -6.01 9.63 -0.36
CA THR A 112 -6.71 8.88 0.68
C THR A 112 -5.89 8.81 1.96
N SER A 113 -6.56 8.93 3.10
CA SER A 113 -6.00 8.65 4.43
C SER A 113 -6.24 7.19 4.85
N PHE A 114 -7.24 6.53 4.27
CA PHE A 114 -7.56 5.14 4.59
C PHE A 114 -6.48 4.20 4.06
N ALA A 115 -5.88 3.43 4.97
CA ALA A 115 -4.86 2.42 4.68
C ALA A 115 -3.66 2.96 3.86
N SER A 116 -3.34 4.27 3.97
CA SER A 116 -2.29 4.95 3.19
C SER A 116 -0.91 4.30 3.35
N GLY A 117 -0.59 3.77 4.53
CA GLY A 117 0.65 3.05 4.83
C GLY A 117 0.68 1.58 4.39
N THR A 118 -0.29 1.13 3.61
CA THR A 118 -0.37 -0.27 3.13
C THR A 118 -0.14 -0.36 1.62
N ASP A 119 -0.20 -1.56 1.08
CA ASP A 119 -0.20 -1.80 -0.38
C ASP A 119 -1.58 -1.62 -1.03
N ARG A 120 -2.61 -1.22 -0.27
CA ARG A 120 -3.99 -1.07 -0.74
C ARG A 120 -4.66 0.20 -0.22
N PRO A 121 -4.02 1.39 -0.33
CA PRO A 121 -4.61 2.64 0.12
C PRO A 121 -5.96 2.86 -0.57
N GLY A 122 -7.00 3.18 0.19
CA GLY A 122 -8.33 3.50 -0.33
C GLY A 122 -9.12 2.35 -0.95
N ILE A 123 -8.53 1.18 -1.16
CA ILE A 123 -9.14 0.08 -1.91
C ILE A 123 -10.11 -0.72 -1.04
N VAL A 124 -11.39 -0.69 -1.36
CA VAL A 124 -12.47 -1.41 -0.68
C VAL A 124 -13.03 -2.59 -1.50
N HIS A 125 -12.82 -2.58 -2.82
CA HIS A 125 -13.11 -3.67 -3.74
C HIS A 125 -12.12 -3.64 -4.90
N ARG A 126 -12.24 -4.58 -5.83
CA ARG A 126 -11.33 -4.63 -6.98
C ARG A 126 -12.03 -4.99 -8.27
N LEU A 127 -11.43 -4.55 -9.36
CA LEU A 127 -11.60 -5.08 -10.71
C LEU A 127 -10.30 -5.80 -11.11
N ASP A 128 -10.41 -6.80 -11.95
CA ASP A 128 -9.24 -7.47 -12.50
C ASP A 128 -8.49 -6.57 -13.49
N ARG A 129 -7.25 -6.95 -13.86
CA ARG A 129 -6.39 -6.14 -14.73
C ARG A 129 -7.13 -5.70 -15.99
N ASP A 130 -7.67 -6.67 -16.71
CA ASP A 130 -8.26 -6.46 -18.03
C ASP A 130 -9.73 -6.00 -18.01
N THR A 131 -10.31 -5.94 -16.80
CA THR A 131 -11.64 -5.39 -16.58
C THR A 131 -11.54 -3.87 -16.43
N SER A 132 -12.19 -3.14 -17.32
CA SER A 132 -12.39 -1.69 -17.20
C SER A 132 -13.67 -1.37 -16.45
N GLY A 133 -13.81 -0.12 -15.98
CA GLY A 133 -15.07 0.39 -15.44
C GLY A 133 -14.95 1.02 -14.05
N VAL A 134 -16.10 1.18 -13.42
CA VAL A 134 -16.30 1.96 -12.21
C VAL A 134 -15.65 1.28 -11.00
N LEU A 135 -14.77 2.00 -10.32
CA LEU A 135 -14.13 1.59 -9.07
C LEU A 135 -14.33 2.68 -8.03
N ILE A 136 -14.96 2.34 -6.89
CA ILE A 136 -15.13 3.25 -5.77
C ILE A 136 -13.98 3.08 -4.75
N ILE A 137 -13.49 4.20 -4.27
CA ILE A 137 -12.32 4.34 -3.40
C ILE A 137 -12.78 5.08 -2.15
N ALA A 138 -12.37 4.58 -0.98
CA ALA A 138 -12.59 5.28 0.28
C ALA A 138 -11.46 6.27 0.55
N LYS A 139 -11.80 7.53 0.88
CA LYS A 139 -10.83 8.54 1.30
C LYS A 139 -10.61 8.50 2.81
N THR A 140 -11.63 8.08 3.57
CA THR A 140 -11.63 8.03 5.03
C THR A 140 -11.85 6.60 5.55
N ALA A 141 -11.50 6.35 6.82
CA ALA A 141 -11.71 5.04 7.47
C ALA A 141 -13.21 4.72 7.65
N ASP A 142 -14.03 5.75 7.92
CA ASP A 142 -15.48 5.60 8.11
C ASP A 142 -16.16 5.19 6.79
N ALA A 143 -15.82 5.87 5.70
CA ALA A 143 -16.28 5.51 4.36
C ALA A 143 -15.86 4.08 3.99
N ALA A 144 -14.62 3.71 4.29
CA ALA A 144 -14.12 2.36 4.02
C ALA A 144 -14.93 1.30 4.78
N THR A 145 -15.19 1.51 6.07
CA THR A 145 -15.97 0.59 6.90
C THR A 145 -17.38 0.41 6.34
N HIS A 146 -18.02 1.52 5.96
CA HIS A 146 -19.36 1.51 5.39
C HIS A 146 -19.42 0.76 4.05
N LEU A 147 -18.49 1.06 3.14
CA LEU A 147 -18.42 0.41 1.84
C LEU A 147 -18.06 -1.07 1.94
N GLN A 148 -17.07 -1.43 2.75
CA GLN A 148 -16.67 -2.83 2.96
C GLN A 148 -17.83 -3.67 3.50
N ARG A 149 -18.65 -3.12 4.41
CA ARG A 149 -19.87 -3.80 4.90
C ARG A 149 -20.85 -4.05 3.77
N GLN A 150 -21.11 -3.07 2.90
CA GLN A 150 -22.01 -3.25 1.75
C GLN A 150 -21.52 -4.33 0.78
N PHE A 151 -20.21 -4.35 0.48
CA PHE A 151 -19.62 -5.39 -0.36
C PHE A 151 -19.69 -6.78 0.28
N ALA A 152 -19.41 -6.88 1.60
CA ALA A 152 -19.49 -8.14 2.34
C ALA A 152 -20.93 -8.69 2.40
N GLN A 153 -21.90 -7.83 2.62
CA GLN A 153 -23.32 -8.16 2.65
C GLN A 153 -23.95 -8.34 1.26
N ARG A 154 -23.18 -8.08 0.19
CA ARG A 154 -23.65 -8.16 -1.20
C ARG A 154 -24.87 -7.28 -1.50
N THR A 155 -25.03 -6.17 -0.82
CA THR A 155 -26.09 -5.19 -1.05
C THR A 155 -25.79 -4.25 -2.22
N THR A 156 -24.51 -4.17 -2.62
CA THR A 156 -24.07 -3.38 -3.78
C THR A 156 -24.52 -4.04 -5.09
N LYS A 157 -25.27 -3.31 -5.90
CA LYS A 157 -25.64 -3.76 -7.25
C LYS A 157 -24.46 -3.56 -8.19
N LYS A 158 -24.11 -4.60 -8.95
CA LYS A 158 -23.03 -4.58 -9.94
C LYS A 158 -23.56 -5.02 -11.28
N THR A 159 -23.27 -4.26 -12.33
CA THR A 159 -23.62 -4.61 -13.71
C THR A 159 -22.33 -4.69 -14.51
N TYR A 160 -22.17 -5.77 -15.27
CA TYR A 160 -21.05 -5.99 -16.18
C TYR A 160 -21.58 -6.23 -17.59
N LEU A 161 -20.84 -5.72 -18.57
CA LEU A 161 -21.01 -6.04 -19.97
C LEU A 161 -19.82 -6.91 -20.39
N ALA A 162 -20.09 -8.07 -20.96
CA ALA A 162 -19.07 -8.97 -21.48
C ALA A 162 -19.41 -9.33 -22.94
N VAL A 163 -18.36 -9.43 -23.76
CA VAL A 163 -18.46 -10.00 -25.11
C VAL A 163 -17.91 -11.42 -25.02
N THR A 164 -18.71 -12.38 -25.46
CA THR A 164 -18.35 -13.80 -25.51
C THR A 164 -18.41 -14.29 -26.94
N ASP A 165 -17.49 -15.18 -27.29
CA ASP A 165 -17.51 -15.90 -28.58
C ASP A 165 -18.62 -16.93 -28.62
#